data_d5da76dfa879551c122521bc5727fe5f
#
_entry.id   d5da76dfa879551c122521bc5727fe5f
#
_cell.length_a   1.000
_cell.length_b   1.000
_cell.length_c   1.000
_cell.angle_alpha   90.00
_cell.angle_beta   90.00
_cell.angle_gamma   90.00
#
_symmetry.space_group_name_H-M   'P 1'
#
loop_
_entity.id
_entity.type
_entity.pdbx_description
1 polymer ?
#
loop_
_entity_poly.entity_id
_entity_poly.type
_entity_poly.pdbx_seq_one_letter_code
_entity_poly.pdbx_strand_id
1 'polypeptide(L)'
;MDRSDAGGGRLKPIVAGNIGRALTEAALEAAEDNRMVVELSSFQLKGTSSFRPSIACLLNVYETHLDYHGTMNDYVVSKMKLFANQTEADTAVLNWDDPVCRQTAAKVRSRVLPFSVREELPYGLFVKPSLKEAKERQVTALLTYRDEKETEHTLLPVSELGIPGSHNVENALAASAMAIASGVAIETIARVLREFRGVEHRLEYVRTKDGVLFYNDSKATNPTATIKTIESFGQDIVLVAGGLDRGSDYMELLPAFQRQVKGLVAIGETKEKKLSVSPSSQA
;
A
#
# COMPACT_ATOMS: atom_id res chain seq x y z
N MET A 1 -26.06 5.64 -37.28
CA MET A 1 -25.00 4.69 -36.92
C MET A 1 -24.88 4.73 -35.42
N ASP A 2 -25.43 3.71 -34.85
CA ASP A 2 -25.63 3.54 -33.41
C ASP A 2 -24.28 3.19 -32.75
N ARG A 3 -23.86 4.00 -31.74
CA ARG A 3 -22.63 3.76 -30.97
C ARG A 3 -22.97 3.14 -29.61
N SER A 4 -23.74 2.06 -29.64
CA SER A 4 -24.19 1.38 -28.42
C SER A 4 -23.50 0.02 -28.16
N ASP A 5 -22.25 -0.15 -28.61
CA ASP A 5 -21.44 -1.34 -28.27
C ASP A 5 -20.03 -0.97 -27.76
N ALA A 6 -19.98 -0.16 -26.72
CA ALA A 6 -18.82 -0.15 -25.84
C ALA A 6 -18.95 -1.36 -24.90
N GLY A 7 -18.61 -2.52 -25.41
CA GLY A 7 -18.65 -3.77 -24.68
C GLY A 7 -17.86 -3.68 -23.38
N GLY A 8 -18.56 -3.73 -22.27
CA GLY A 8 -18.00 -3.95 -20.93
C GLY A 8 -17.38 -5.34 -20.84
N GLY A 9 -16.33 -5.59 -21.63
CA GLY A 9 -15.54 -6.80 -21.57
C GLY A 9 -14.99 -6.96 -20.17
N ARG A 10 -15.28 -8.08 -19.53
CA ARG A 10 -14.80 -8.41 -18.18
C ARG A 10 -13.27 -8.42 -18.25
N LEU A 11 -12.61 -7.45 -17.58
CA LEU A 11 -11.16 -7.40 -17.50
C LEU A 11 -10.65 -8.73 -16.92
N LYS A 12 -9.65 -9.33 -17.57
CA LYS A 12 -9.02 -10.56 -17.11
C LYS A 12 -7.63 -10.21 -16.54
N PRO A 13 -7.50 -10.02 -15.23
CA PRO A 13 -6.23 -9.62 -14.66
C PRO A 13 -5.25 -10.80 -14.60
N ILE A 14 -3.98 -10.53 -14.92
CA ILE A 14 -2.84 -11.40 -14.67
C ILE A 14 -1.92 -10.67 -13.70
N VAL A 15 -1.73 -11.25 -12.49
CA VAL A 15 -0.86 -10.70 -11.45
C VAL A 15 0.53 -11.32 -11.58
N ALA A 16 1.56 -10.50 -11.65
CA ALA A 16 2.94 -10.95 -11.86
C ALA A 16 3.98 -9.94 -11.38
N GLY A 17 5.26 -10.30 -11.42
CA GLY A 17 6.38 -9.40 -11.18
C GLY A 17 7.20 -9.76 -9.95
N ASN A 18 7.38 -8.81 -9.05
CA ASN A 18 8.09 -9.03 -7.78
C ASN A 18 7.27 -9.85 -6.77
N ILE A 19 6.01 -10.05 -7.06
CA ILE A 19 5.06 -10.89 -6.31
C ILE A 19 4.46 -11.95 -7.24
N GLY A 20 4.24 -13.15 -6.72
CA GLY A 20 3.60 -14.23 -7.47
C GLY A 20 4.48 -14.78 -8.59
N ARG A 21 3.96 -14.77 -9.83
CA ARG A 21 4.63 -15.31 -11.01
C ARG A 21 5.65 -14.33 -11.60
N ALA A 22 6.71 -14.86 -12.22
CA ALA A 22 7.65 -14.04 -12.97
C ALA A 22 6.93 -13.31 -14.12
N LEU A 23 7.23 -12.02 -14.32
CA LEU A 23 6.58 -11.21 -15.36
C LEU A 23 6.80 -11.81 -16.78
N THR A 24 8.00 -12.32 -17.05
CA THR A 24 8.34 -12.95 -18.34
C THR A 24 7.51 -14.21 -18.61
N GLU A 25 7.25 -15.02 -17.60
CA GLU A 25 6.39 -16.19 -17.70
C GLU A 25 4.94 -15.78 -17.95
N ALA A 26 4.43 -14.84 -17.17
CA ALA A 26 3.06 -14.34 -17.31
C ALA A 26 2.82 -13.67 -18.68
N ALA A 27 3.83 -13.01 -19.24
CA ALA A 27 3.75 -12.36 -20.55
C ALA A 27 3.57 -13.36 -21.71
N LEU A 28 4.03 -14.60 -21.57
CA LEU A 28 3.83 -15.64 -22.60
C LEU A 28 2.36 -16.09 -22.73
N GLU A 29 1.58 -15.91 -21.66
CA GLU A 29 0.16 -16.30 -21.62
C GLU A 29 -0.77 -15.09 -21.84
N ALA A 30 -0.22 -13.86 -21.87
CA ALA A 30 -1.01 -12.65 -21.98
C ALA A 30 -1.64 -12.52 -23.37
N ALA A 31 -2.94 -12.25 -23.41
CA ALA A 31 -3.71 -11.92 -24.59
C ALA A 31 -4.14 -10.45 -24.56
N GLU A 32 -4.69 -9.93 -25.66
CA GLU A 32 -5.07 -8.52 -25.80
C GLU A 32 -6.15 -8.08 -24.80
N ASP A 33 -7.02 -8.99 -24.34
CA ASP A 33 -8.07 -8.74 -23.35
C ASP A 33 -7.59 -8.85 -21.91
N ASN A 34 -6.31 -9.19 -21.68
CA ASN A 34 -5.74 -9.22 -20.34
C ASN A 34 -5.33 -7.83 -19.84
N ARG A 35 -5.38 -7.68 -18.53
CA ARG A 35 -4.78 -6.56 -17.80
C ARG A 35 -3.66 -7.10 -16.91
N MET A 36 -2.43 -6.77 -17.26
CA MET A 36 -1.27 -7.12 -16.45
C MET A 36 -1.23 -6.21 -15.22
N VAL A 37 -1.31 -6.80 -14.03
CA VAL A 37 -1.14 -6.11 -12.75
C VAL A 37 0.23 -6.50 -12.21
N VAL A 38 1.17 -5.57 -12.25
CA VAL A 38 2.60 -5.88 -12.07
C VAL A 38 3.16 -5.12 -10.87
N GLU A 39 3.71 -5.85 -9.90
CA GLU A 39 4.55 -5.27 -8.87
C GLU A 39 6.01 -5.26 -9.33
N LEU A 40 6.66 -4.09 -9.25
CA LEU A 40 8.06 -3.93 -9.65
C LEU A 40 8.91 -3.37 -8.52
N SER A 41 10.02 -4.03 -8.24
CA SER A 41 11.05 -3.54 -7.34
C SER A 41 11.93 -2.48 -8.03
N SER A 42 12.62 -1.65 -7.23
CA SER A 42 13.60 -0.71 -7.75
C SER A 42 14.75 -1.39 -8.50
N PHE A 43 15.09 -2.61 -8.11
CA PHE A 43 16.11 -3.45 -8.78
C PHE A 43 15.69 -3.77 -10.23
N GLN A 44 14.45 -4.22 -10.41
CA GLN A 44 13.90 -4.53 -11.72
C GLN A 44 13.78 -3.26 -12.57
N LEU A 45 13.24 -2.17 -12.00
CA LEU A 45 13.10 -0.89 -12.69
C LEU A 45 14.44 -0.31 -13.14
N LYS A 46 15.52 -0.46 -12.36
CA LYS A 46 16.86 0.03 -12.71
C LYS A 46 17.33 -0.51 -14.05
N GLY A 47 17.01 -1.75 -14.39
CA GLY A 47 17.36 -2.40 -15.65
C GLY A 47 16.45 -2.06 -16.84
N THR A 48 15.33 -1.35 -16.63
CA THR A 48 14.40 -1.05 -17.74
C THR A 48 14.88 0.10 -18.61
N SER A 49 14.54 0.06 -19.91
CA SER A 49 14.78 1.14 -20.87
C SER A 49 13.52 1.58 -21.61
N SER A 50 12.73 0.64 -22.15
CA SER A 50 11.53 0.89 -22.96
C SER A 50 10.22 0.55 -22.25
N PHE A 51 10.27 0.13 -20.98
CA PHE A 51 9.07 -0.23 -20.23
C PHE A 51 8.12 0.96 -20.11
N ARG A 52 6.87 0.76 -20.49
CA ARG A 52 5.81 1.78 -20.44
C ARG A 52 4.50 1.18 -19.95
N PRO A 53 4.15 1.31 -18.68
CA PRO A 53 2.83 0.96 -18.17
C PRO A 53 1.81 2.05 -18.53
N SER A 54 0.61 1.68 -18.95
CA SER A 54 -0.47 2.64 -19.19
C SER A 54 -0.98 3.30 -17.90
N ILE A 55 -0.88 2.58 -16.78
CA ILE A 55 -1.17 3.09 -15.45
C ILE A 55 -0.03 2.68 -14.53
N ALA A 56 0.57 3.64 -13.84
CA ALA A 56 1.64 3.40 -12.88
C ALA A 56 1.31 4.02 -11.54
N CYS A 57 1.70 3.35 -10.44
CA CYS A 57 1.47 3.85 -9.09
C CYS A 57 2.78 3.89 -8.30
N LEU A 58 3.02 5.01 -7.62
CA LEU A 58 4.08 5.14 -6.63
C LEU A 58 3.46 5.50 -5.28
N LEU A 59 3.57 4.57 -4.31
CA LEU A 59 2.94 4.71 -3.00
C LEU A 59 3.74 5.62 -2.06
N ASN A 60 5.06 5.39 -2.01
CA ASN A 60 5.97 6.11 -1.13
C ASN A 60 7.43 5.78 -1.47
N VAL A 61 8.34 6.58 -0.95
CA VAL A 61 9.78 6.35 -1.07
C VAL A 61 10.46 6.58 0.29
N TYR A 62 10.79 5.50 0.97
CA TYR A 62 11.56 5.52 2.21
C TYR A 62 12.99 5.05 1.96
N GLU A 63 13.91 5.51 2.78
CA GLU A 63 15.31 5.07 2.71
C GLU A 63 15.41 3.56 2.98
N THR A 64 15.86 2.84 1.96
CA THR A 64 16.09 1.40 1.99
C THR A 64 16.97 0.98 0.80
N HIS A 65 17.55 -0.22 0.84
CA HIS A 65 18.34 -0.79 -0.25
C HIS A 65 19.53 0.05 -0.71
N LEU A 66 20.14 0.82 0.21
CA LEU A 66 21.32 1.64 -0.09
C LEU A 66 22.58 0.79 -0.31
N ASP A 67 22.60 -0.44 0.22
CA ASP A 67 23.60 -1.47 -0.08
C ASP A 67 23.70 -1.79 -1.59
N TYR A 68 22.59 -1.69 -2.31
CA TYR A 68 22.54 -1.91 -3.75
C TYR A 68 22.60 -0.62 -4.57
N HIS A 69 21.83 0.40 -4.17
CA HIS A 69 21.73 1.65 -4.92
C HIS A 69 22.86 2.64 -4.61
N GLY A 70 23.57 2.44 -3.50
CA GLY A 70 24.64 3.34 -3.04
C GLY A 70 24.15 4.68 -2.50
N THR A 71 23.12 5.29 -3.09
CA THR A 71 22.55 6.55 -2.66
C THR A 71 21.03 6.58 -2.76
N MET A 72 20.40 7.42 -1.93
CA MET A 72 18.96 7.65 -2.00
C MET A 72 18.55 8.23 -3.37
N ASN A 73 19.37 9.05 -3.98
CA ASN A 73 19.11 9.60 -5.30
C ASN A 73 19.06 8.51 -6.38
N ASP A 74 20.00 7.57 -6.40
CA ASP A 74 19.97 6.44 -7.35
C ASP A 74 18.73 5.56 -7.14
N TYR A 75 18.33 5.34 -5.88
CA TYR A 75 17.12 4.62 -5.55
C TYR A 75 15.87 5.33 -6.10
N VAL A 76 15.74 6.64 -5.89
CA VAL A 76 14.63 7.45 -6.43
C VAL A 76 14.63 7.41 -7.95
N VAL A 77 15.79 7.67 -8.60
CA VAL A 77 15.91 7.63 -10.06
C VAL A 77 15.51 6.28 -10.63
N SER A 78 15.90 5.19 -9.96
CA SER A 78 15.51 3.84 -10.37
C SER A 78 13.98 3.64 -10.31
N LYS A 79 13.31 4.11 -9.26
CA LYS A 79 11.84 4.09 -9.16
C LYS A 79 11.16 4.98 -10.20
N MET A 80 11.75 6.12 -10.52
CA MET A 80 11.22 7.07 -11.52
C MET A 80 11.19 6.49 -12.94
N LYS A 81 11.97 5.47 -13.23
CA LYS A 81 11.89 4.75 -14.52
C LYS A 81 10.51 4.16 -14.80
N LEU A 82 9.70 3.96 -13.76
CA LEU A 82 8.30 3.55 -13.88
C LEU A 82 7.49 4.50 -14.78
N PHE A 83 7.81 5.78 -14.78
CA PHE A 83 7.10 6.83 -15.51
C PHE A 83 7.87 7.34 -16.74
N ALA A 84 9.13 6.92 -16.93
CA ALA A 84 10.05 7.53 -17.89
C ALA A 84 9.54 7.52 -19.35
N ASN A 85 8.81 6.47 -19.74
CA ASN A 85 8.28 6.32 -21.09
C ASN A 85 6.78 6.60 -21.19
N GLN A 86 6.11 7.00 -20.10
CA GLN A 86 4.72 7.40 -20.12
C GLN A 86 4.50 8.67 -20.94
N THR A 87 3.32 8.79 -21.52
CA THR A 87 2.86 9.93 -22.31
C THR A 87 1.59 10.50 -21.67
N GLU A 88 1.04 11.56 -22.22
CA GLU A 88 -0.23 12.19 -21.80
C GLU A 88 -1.45 11.23 -21.86
N ALA A 89 -1.36 10.16 -22.65
CA ALA A 89 -2.39 9.12 -22.69
C ALA A 89 -2.35 8.15 -21.50
N ASP A 90 -1.26 8.15 -20.73
CA ASP A 90 -1.05 7.26 -19.58
C ASP A 90 -1.41 7.96 -18.27
N THR A 91 -1.50 7.21 -17.17
CA THR A 91 -1.85 7.74 -15.85
C THR A 91 -0.78 7.41 -14.82
N ALA A 92 -0.33 8.44 -14.08
CA ALA A 92 0.51 8.32 -12.90
C ALA A 92 -0.33 8.49 -11.63
N VAL A 93 -0.51 7.42 -10.87
CA VAL A 93 -1.16 7.44 -9.55
C VAL A 93 -0.10 7.75 -8.50
N LEU A 94 -0.24 8.86 -7.77
CA LEU A 94 0.80 9.37 -6.88
C LEU A 94 0.23 9.69 -5.48
N ASN A 95 0.94 9.23 -4.45
CA ASN A 95 0.64 9.58 -3.08
C ASN A 95 1.00 11.05 -2.81
N TRP A 96 -0.01 11.88 -2.58
CA TRP A 96 0.17 13.32 -2.33
C TRP A 96 0.75 13.63 -0.96
N ASP A 97 0.69 12.67 -0.04
CA ASP A 97 1.24 12.77 1.30
C ASP A 97 2.74 12.47 1.37
N ASP A 98 3.32 11.87 0.30
CA ASP A 98 4.74 11.57 0.19
C ASP A 98 5.46 12.67 -0.60
N PRO A 99 6.51 13.30 -0.04
CA PRO A 99 7.21 14.41 -0.71
C PRO A 99 7.84 14.03 -2.05
N VAL A 100 8.37 12.81 -2.20
CA VAL A 100 8.98 12.33 -3.45
C VAL A 100 7.91 12.12 -4.52
N CYS A 101 6.79 11.50 -4.14
CA CYS A 101 5.65 11.33 -5.04
C CYS A 101 5.09 12.69 -5.51
N ARG A 102 4.92 13.64 -4.59
CA ARG A 102 4.45 15.00 -4.92
C ARG A 102 5.41 15.74 -5.87
N GLN A 103 6.72 15.63 -5.65
CA GLN A 103 7.73 16.20 -6.58
C GLN A 103 7.74 15.50 -7.93
N THR A 104 7.39 14.21 -7.97
CA THR A 104 7.28 13.43 -9.19
C THR A 104 6.19 13.95 -10.11
N ALA A 105 5.07 14.45 -9.55
CA ALA A 105 3.95 14.99 -10.31
C ALA A 105 4.38 16.10 -11.29
N ALA A 106 5.35 16.93 -10.93
CA ALA A 106 5.88 18.00 -11.80
C ALA A 106 6.83 17.50 -12.91
N LYS A 107 7.24 16.24 -12.88
CA LYS A 107 8.27 15.66 -13.77
C LYS A 107 7.71 14.67 -14.78
N VAL A 108 6.55 14.09 -14.51
CA VAL A 108 5.90 13.10 -15.39
C VAL A 108 5.14 13.80 -16.52
N ARG A 109 5.08 13.15 -17.68
CA ARG A 109 4.25 13.60 -18.82
C ARG A 109 2.83 13.06 -18.79
N SER A 110 2.63 11.98 -18.07
CA SER A 110 1.32 11.34 -17.91
C SER A 110 0.37 12.19 -17.06
N ARG A 111 -0.92 11.94 -17.23
CA ARG A 111 -1.96 12.54 -16.39
C ARG A 111 -1.76 12.08 -14.95
N VAL A 112 -1.66 13.02 -14.02
CA VAL A 112 -1.50 12.71 -12.60
C VAL A 112 -2.87 12.48 -11.97
N LEU A 113 -3.06 11.35 -11.30
CA LEU A 113 -4.21 11.05 -10.44
C LEU A 113 -3.71 10.93 -9.00
N PRO A 114 -3.78 12.00 -8.20
CA PRO A 114 -3.25 12.00 -6.84
C PRO A 114 -4.20 11.31 -5.86
N PHE A 115 -3.65 10.82 -4.75
CA PHE A 115 -4.43 10.40 -3.59
C PHE A 115 -3.80 10.88 -2.27
N SER A 116 -4.64 11.12 -1.24
CA SER A 116 -4.22 11.59 0.08
C SER A 116 -5.13 11.06 1.18
N VAL A 117 -4.54 10.72 2.33
CA VAL A 117 -5.28 10.44 3.57
C VAL A 117 -5.29 11.64 4.52
N ARG A 118 -4.51 12.70 4.21
CA ARG A 118 -4.27 13.85 5.10
C ARG A 118 -5.05 15.08 4.70
N GLU A 119 -5.25 15.28 3.40
CA GLU A 119 -5.89 16.50 2.87
C GLU A 119 -6.93 16.17 1.79
N GLU A 120 -7.98 16.98 1.72
CA GLU A 120 -8.94 16.95 0.61
C GLU A 120 -8.27 17.53 -0.64
N LEU A 121 -8.39 16.80 -1.75
CA LEU A 121 -7.79 17.20 -3.02
C LEU A 121 -8.83 17.86 -3.94
N PRO A 122 -8.44 18.86 -4.75
CA PRO A 122 -9.34 19.45 -5.75
C PRO A 122 -9.73 18.45 -6.85
N TYR A 123 -8.89 17.42 -7.08
CA TYR A 123 -9.08 16.31 -8.00
C TYR A 123 -8.33 15.10 -7.47
N GLY A 124 -8.88 13.89 -7.61
CA GLY A 124 -8.25 12.65 -7.16
C GLY A 124 -8.98 11.97 -6.01
N LEU A 125 -8.29 11.11 -5.28
CA LEU A 125 -8.89 10.34 -4.21
C LEU A 125 -8.39 10.83 -2.85
N PHE A 126 -9.29 10.89 -1.87
CA PHE A 126 -8.94 11.35 -0.53
C PHE A 126 -9.90 10.81 0.53
N VAL A 127 -9.56 11.04 1.78
CA VAL A 127 -10.40 10.74 2.93
C VAL A 127 -11.08 12.00 3.41
N LYS A 128 -12.42 11.99 3.56
CA LYS A 128 -13.23 13.14 3.96
C LYS A 128 -14.20 12.79 5.10
N PRO A 129 -14.19 13.52 6.24
CA PRO A 129 -13.07 14.33 6.67
C PRO A 129 -11.80 13.49 6.86
N SER A 130 -10.64 14.12 7.01
CA SER A 130 -9.38 13.39 7.27
C SER A 130 -9.53 12.44 8.47
N LEU A 131 -8.72 11.38 8.53
CA LEU A 131 -8.79 10.40 9.64
C LEU A 131 -8.63 11.06 11.02
N LYS A 132 -7.78 12.09 11.11
CA LYS A 132 -7.58 12.87 12.33
C LYS A 132 -8.84 13.63 12.73
N GLU A 133 -9.39 14.40 11.81
CA GLU A 133 -10.63 15.18 12.06
C GLU A 133 -11.83 14.28 12.35
N ALA A 134 -11.96 13.15 11.63
CA ALA A 134 -13.02 12.18 11.88
C ALA A 134 -12.98 11.65 13.30
N LYS A 135 -11.77 11.35 13.82
CA LYS A 135 -11.57 10.89 15.19
C LYS A 135 -11.88 12.00 16.19
N GLU A 136 -11.42 13.23 15.97
CA GLU A 136 -11.65 14.38 16.85
C GLU A 136 -13.14 14.76 16.92
N ARG A 137 -13.85 14.71 15.79
CA ARG A 137 -15.27 15.07 15.69
C ARG A 137 -16.22 13.91 15.93
N GLN A 138 -15.71 12.68 16.11
CA GLN A 138 -16.51 11.45 16.25
C GLN A 138 -17.48 11.23 15.06
N VAL A 139 -17.01 11.51 13.84
CA VAL A 139 -17.78 11.31 12.61
C VAL A 139 -17.14 10.26 11.73
N THR A 140 -17.89 9.73 10.79
CA THR A 140 -17.41 8.71 9.85
C THR A 140 -16.53 9.37 8.77
N ALA A 141 -15.32 8.84 8.58
CA ALA A 141 -14.46 9.18 7.46
C ALA A 141 -14.87 8.37 6.23
N LEU A 142 -14.93 9.00 5.07
CA LEU A 142 -15.32 8.41 3.79
C LEU A 142 -14.14 8.38 2.83
N LEU A 143 -13.95 7.29 2.10
CA LEU A 143 -13.12 7.27 0.91
C LEU A 143 -13.90 7.94 -0.22
N THR A 144 -13.32 8.99 -0.78
CA THR A 144 -13.97 9.86 -1.77
C THR A 144 -13.10 10.00 -3.01
N TYR A 145 -13.72 9.97 -4.16
CA TYR A 145 -13.14 10.36 -5.44
C TYR A 145 -13.77 11.64 -5.94
N ARG A 146 -12.98 12.65 -6.24
CA ARG A 146 -13.44 13.88 -6.94
C ARG A 146 -12.91 13.83 -8.36
N ASP A 147 -13.83 13.85 -9.32
CA ASP A 147 -13.51 13.79 -10.74
C ASP A 147 -13.07 15.16 -11.31
N GLU A 148 -12.70 15.19 -12.59
CA GLU A 148 -12.27 16.42 -13.29
C GLU A 148 -13.38 17.49 -13.42
N LYS A 149 -14.63 17.12 -13.19
CA LYS A 149 -15.79 18.02 -13.16
C LYS A 149 -16.14 18.48 -11.74
N GLU A 150 -15.23 18.23 -10.80
CA GLU A 150 -15.40 18.53 -9.37
C GLU A 150 -16.57 17.76 -8.71
N THR A 151 -17.08 16.70 -9.35
CA THR A 151 -18.13 15.86 -8.77
C THR A 151 -17.51 14.88 -7.77
N GLU A 152 -18.06 14.84 -6.56
CA GLU A 152 -17.64 13.91 -5.53
C GLU A 152 -18.43 12.60 -5.61
N HIS A 153 -17.69 11.51 -5.58
CA HIS A 153 -18.21 10.15 -5.55
C HIS A 153 -17.71 9.47 -4.27
N THR A 154 -18.61 9.10 -3.38
CA THR A 154 -18.26 8.31 -2.20
C THR A 154 -18.06 6.87 -2.59
N LEU A 155 -16.87 6.31 -2.29
CA LEU A 155 -16.61 4.88 -2.48
C LEU A 155 -17.22 4.07 -1.33
N LEU A 156 -16.75 4.30 -0.11
CA LEU A 156 -17.30 3.67 1.09
C LEU A 156 -16.77 4.38 2.37
N PRO A 157 -17.45 4.15 3.51
CA PRO A 157 -16.91 4.52 4.83
C PRO A 157 -15.60 3.76 5.13
N VAL A 158 -14.61 4.44 5.72
CA VAL A 158 -13.34 3.81 6.13
C VAL A 158 -13.58 2.62 7.08
N SER A 159 -14.60 2.71 7.92
CA SER A 159 -14.99 1.62 8.84
C SER A 159 -15.50 0.35 8.16
N GLU A 160 -15.85 0.43 6.89
CA GLU A 160 -16.32 -0.72 6.09
C GLU A 160 -15.19 -1.38 5.28
N LEU A 161 -13.94 -0.84 5.34
CA LEU A 161 -12.80 -1.52 4.73
C LEU A 161 -12.62 -2.90 5.33
N GLY A 162 -12.50 -3.91 4.48
CA GLY A 162 -12.32 -5.30 4.90
C GLY A 162 -10.97 -5.59 5.58
N ILE A 163 -10.03 -4.64 5.53
CA ILE A 163 -8.69 -4.71 6.13
C ILE A 163 -8.47 -3.51 7.08
N PRO A 164 -8.02 -3.75 8.33
CA PRO A 164 -7.77 -2.68 9.29
C PRO A 164 -6.45 -1.94 9.04
N GLY A 165 -6.31 -0.75 9.65
CA GLY A 165 -5.07 0.01 9.70
C GLY A 165 -5.03 1.22 8.76
N SER A 166 -4.42 2.32 9.22
CA SER A 166 -4.35 3.58 8.48
C SER A 166 -3.56 3.45 7.16
N HIS A 167 -2.49 2.64 7.14
CA HIS A 167 -1.74 2.34 5.94
C HIS A 167 -2.56 1.56 4.89
N ASN A 168 -3.56 0.79 5.33
CA ASN A 168 -4.48 0.11 4.41
C ASN A 168 -5.50 1.06 3.80
N VAL A 169 -5.79 2.19 4.45
CA VAL A 169 -6.56 3.28 3.83
C VAL A 169 -5.78 3.89 2.66
N GLU A 170 -4.48 4.14 2.82
CA GLU A 170 -3.60 4.58 1.72
C GLU A 170 -3.59 3.57 0.56
N ASN A 171 -3.43 2.28 0.89
CA ASN A 171 -3.44 1.19 -0.10
C ASN A 171 -4.80 1.11 -0.83
N ALA A 172 -5.90 1.28 -0.12
CA ALA A 172 -7.24 1.28 -0.68
C ALA A 172 -7.46 2.46 -1.65
N LEU A 173 -7.01 3.67 -1.29
CA LEU A 173 -7.07 4.83 -2.19
C LEU A 173 -6.23 4.61 -3.44
N ALA A 174 -4.98 4.13 -3.29
CA ALA A 174 -4.11 3.84 -4.43
C ALA A 174 -4.69 2.78 -5.37
N ALA A 175 -5.19 1.67 -4.82
CA ALA A 175 -5.83 0.61 -5.60
C ALA A 175 -7.10 1.12 -6.30
N SER A 176 -7.91 1.93 -5.62
CA SER A 176 -9.10 2.57 -6.20
C SER A 176 -8.73 3.52 -7.34
N ALA A 177 -7.69 4.32 -7.18
CA ALA A 177 -7.21 5.23 -8.23
C ALA A 177 -6.79 4.45 -9.49
N MET A 178 -6.02 3.36 -9.32
CA MET A 178 -5.63 2.50 -10.43
C MET A 178 -6.84 1.83 -11.09
N ALA A 179 -7.81 1.37 -10.31
CA ALA A 179 -9.03 0.76 -10.81
C ALA A 179 -9.90 1.77 -11.58
N ILE A 180 -10.09 2.99 -11.06
CA ILE A 180 -10.80 4.08 -11.75
C ILE A 180 -10.09 4.42 -13.08
N ALA A 181 -8.77 4.58 -13.05
CA ALA A 181 -7.98 4.83 -14.26
C ALA A 181 -8.09 3.68 -15.29
N SER A 182 -8.39 2.45 -14.83
CA SER A 182 -8.64 1.27 -15.67
C SER A 182 -10.08 1.17 -16.17
N GLY A 183 -10.97 2.10 -15.80
CA GLY A 183 -12.38 2.11 -16.19
C GLY A 183 -13.28 1.20 -15.34
N VAL A 184 -12.85 0.79 -14.16
CA VAL A 184 -13.68 -0.02 -13.24
C VAL A 184 -14.73 0.87 -12.58
N ALA A 185 -15.97 0.42 -12.54
CA ALA A 185 -17.08 1.15 -11.91
C ALA A 185 -16.88 1.27 -10.39
N ILE A 186 -17.27 2.43 -9.84
CA ILE A 186 -17.11 2.78 -8.42
C ILE A 186 -17.80 1.75 -7.51
N GLU A 187 -18.97 1.27 -7.89
CA GLU A 187 -19.73 0.26 -7.14
C GLU A 187 -18.97 -1.06 -7.03
N THR A 188 -18.26 -1.44 -8.09
CA THR A 188 -17.41 -2.64 -8.09
C THR A 188 -16.20 -2.45 -7.17
N ILE A 189 -15.57 -1.27 -7.21
CA ILE A 189 -14.46 -0.92 -6.32
C ILE A 189 -14.93 -0.99 -4.86
N ALA A 190 -16.03 -0.33 -4.53
CA ALA A 190 -16.60 -0.31 -3.19
C ALA A 190 -16.89 -1.72 -2.66
N ARG A 191 -17.49 -2.58 -3.48
CA ARG A 191 -17.77 -3.97 -3.13
C ARG A 191 -16.49 -4.74 -2.85
N VAL A 192 -15.50 -4.65 -3.72
CA VAL A 192 -14.21 -5.36 -3.55
C VAL A 192 -13.48 -4.89 -2.29
N LEU A 193 -13.47 -3.59 -2.00
CA LEU A 193 -12.84 -3.04 -0.79
C LEU A 193 -13.50 -3.56 0.51
N ARG A 194 -14.81 -3.77 0.50
CA ARG A 194 -15.53 -4.38 1.64
C ARG A 194 -15.21 -5.87 1.81
N GLU A 195 -15.11 -6.58 0.69
CA GLU A 195 -14.92 -8.04 0.67
C GLU A 195 -13.47 -8.47 0.87
N PHE A 196 -12.52 -7.61 0.51
CA PHE A 196 -11.09 -7.93 0.57
C PHE A 196 -10.61 -8.11 2.01
N ARG A 197 -10.07 -9.29 2.33
CA ARG A 197 -9.61 -9.66 3.69
C ARG A 197 -8.09 -9.58 3.88
N GLY A 198 -7.39 -8.96 2.95
CA GLY A 198 -5.92 -8.85 2.98
C GLY A 198 -5.22 -9.92 2.17
N VAL A 199 -3.91 -9.91 2.27
CA VAL A 199 -3.01 -10.88 1.64
C VAL A 199 -2.47 -11.79 2.73
N GLU A 200 -2.33 -13.07 2.46
CA GLU A 200 -1.72 -14.04 3.38
C GLU A 200 -0.42 -13.49 3.98
N HIS A 201 -0.25 -13.70 5.28
CA HIS A 201 0.92 -13.30 6.06
C HIS A 201 1.11 -11.77 6.22
N ARG A 202 0.14 -10.92 5.84
CA ARG A 202 0.18 -9.46 6.05
C ARG A 202 -1.06 -9.00 6.79
N LEU A 203 -0.93 -8.76 8.11
CA LEU A 203 -2.05 -8.45 9.01
C LEU A 203 -3.25 -9.37 8.80
N GLU A 204 -2.96 -10.62 8.47
CA GLU A 204 -3.94 -11.63 8.14
C GLU A 204 -4.67 -12.05 9.41
N TYR A 205 -5.99 -11.82 9.44
CA TYR A 205 -6.83 -12.35 10.52
C TYR A 205 -6.89 -13.87 10.41
N VAL A 206 -6.42 -14.56 11.45
CA VAL A 206 -6.39 -16.03 11.50
C VAL A 206 -7.65 -16.58 12.15
N ARG A 207 -7.94 -16.15 13.39
CA ARG A 207 -9.11 -16.57 14.14
C ARG A 207 -9.31 -15.77 15.43
N THR A 208 -10.48 -15.93 16.04
CA THR A 208 -10.73 -15.57 17.45
C THR A 208 -10.79 -16.85 18.27
N LYS A 209 -10.10 -16.89 19.39
CA LYS A 209 -10.17 -17.96 20.39
C LYS A 209 -10.22 -17.36 21.79
N ASP A 210 -11.21 -17.75 22.58
CA ASP A 210 -11.40 -17.29 23.97
C ASP A 210 -11.39 -15.75 24.11
N GLY A 211 -11.98 -15.04 23.15
CA GLY A 211 -12.00 -13.57 23.09
C GLY A 211 -10.71 -12.92 22.59
N VAL A 212 -9.65 -13.70 22.30
CA VAL A 212 -8.39 -13.20 21.77
C VAL A 212 -8.39 -13.29 20.25
N LEU A 213 -8.05 -12.18 19.57
CA LEU A 213 -7.89 -12.08 18.13
C LEU A 213 -6.46 -12.49 17.75
N PHE A 214 -6.31 -13.40 16.81
CA PHE A 214 -5.02 -13.85 16.29
C PHE A 214 -4.81 -13.32 14.89
N TYR A 215 -3.65 -12.67 14.68
CA TYR A 215 -3.22 -12.15 13.38
C TYR A 215 -1.84 -12.68 13.00
N ASN A 216 -1.65 -12.95 11.71
CA ASN A 216 -0.38 -13.34 11.12
C ASN A 216 0.16 -12.19 10.28
N ASP A 217 1.34 -11.68 10.65
CA ASP A 217 2.04 -10.64 9.91
C ASP A 217 3.52 -11.04 9.70
N SER A 218 3.76 -12.29 9.35
CA SER A 218 5.11 -12.81 9.14
C SER A 218 5.87 -12.13 7.97
N LYS A 219 5.18 -11.33 7.15
CA LYS A 219 5.78 -10.44 6.15
C LYS A 219 6.36 -9.15 6.73
N ALA A 220 6.09 -8.80 7.98
CA ALA A 220 6.76 -7.69 8.68
C ALA A 220 8.19 -8.11 9.07
N THR A 221 9.11 -8.07 8.12
CA THR A 221 10.49 -8.60 8.26
C THR A 221 11.51 -7.57 8.73
N ASN A 222 11.05 -6.37 9.12
CA ASN A 222 11.90 -5.29 9.65
C ASN A 222 11.19 -4.51 10.77
N PRO A 223 11.93 -3.75 11.61
CA PRO A 223 11.35 -2.97 12.71
C PRO A 223 10.25 -2.00 12.27
N THR A 224 10.46 -1.24 11.21
CA THR A 224 9.48 -0.26 10.70
C THR A 224 8.15 -0.90 10.34
N ALA A 225 8.15 -2.06 9.66
CA ALA A 225 6.95 -2.81 9.35
C ALA A 225 6.26 -3.30 10.64
N THR A 226 7.03 -3.84 11.59
CA THR A 226 6.50 -4.29 12.89
C THR A 226 5.85 -3.16 13.69
N ILE A 227 6.44 -1.95 13.68
CA ILE A 227 5.85 -0.75 14.31
C ILE A 227 4.48 -0.44 13.70
N LYS A 228 4.39 -0.40 12.37
CA LYS A 228 3.11 -0.16 11.67
C LYS A 228 2.05 -1.20 12.00
N THR A 229 2.46 -2.45 12.13
CA THR A 229 1.57 -3.53 12.57
C THR A 229 1.05 -3.28 13.97
N ILE A 230 1.93 -2.99 14.94
CA ILE A 230 1.55 -2.69 16.32
C ILE A 230 0.59 -1.49 16.37
N GLU A 231 0.90 -0.42 15.64
CA GLU A 231 0.09 0.81 15.57
C GLU A 231 -1.29 0.61 14.91
N SER A 232 -1.49 -0.48 14.15
CA SER A 232 -2.78 -0.82 13.54
C SER A 232 -3.78 -1.38 14.54
N PHE A 233 -3.33 -1.76 15.72
CA PHE A 233 -4.15 -2.29 16.81
C PHE A 233 -4.25 -1.30 17.97
N GLY A 234 -5.16 -1.57 18.89
CA GLY A 234 -5.31 -0.80 20.12
C GLY A 234 -4.21 -1.09 21.13
N GLN A 235 -4.60 -1.46 22.33
CA GLN A 235 -3.72 -1.86 23.44
C GLN A 235 -3.79 -3.38 23.64
N ASP A 236 -3.00 -3.88 24.60
CA ASP A 236 -3.02 -5.27 25.04
C ASP A 236 -2.52 -6.31 24.03
N ILE A 237 -1.59 -5.92 23.18
CA ILE A 237 -0.98 -6.80 22.20
C ILE A 237 -0.02 -7.78 22.89
N VAL A 238 -0.17 -9.09 22.57
CA VAL A 238 0.87 -10.08 22.79
C VAL A 238 1.56 -10.32 21.45
N LEU A 239 2.81 -9.87 21.35
CA LEU A 239 3.59 -9.97 20.12
C LEU A 239 4.44 -11.24 20.12
N VAL A 240 4.30 -12.07 19.09
CA VAL A 240 5.23 -13.15 18.77
C VAL A 240 6.17 -12.65 17.67
N ALA A 241 7.46 -12.48 17.98
CA ALA A 241 8.40 -11.90 17.03
C ALA A 241 9.78 -12.57 17.12
N GLY A 242 10.43 -12.69 15.96
CA GLY A 242 11.77 -13.28 15.88
C GLY A 242 12.11 -13.76 14.49
N GLY A 243 13.21 -14.48 14.38
CA GLY A 243 13.70 -15.01 13.13
C GLY A 243 15.21 -14.85 12.98
N LEU A 244 15.68 -14.85 11.73
CA LEU A 244 17.06 -14.62 11.35
C LEU A 244 17.49 -13.19 11.66
N ASP A 245 18.69 -13.00 12.21
CA ASP A 245 19.24 -11.67 12.46
C ASP A 245 19.76 -11.04 11.15
N ARG A 246 19.19 -9.89 10.80
CA ARG A 246 19.59 -9.11 9.61
C ARG A 246 20.31 -7.81 9.98
N GLY A 247 20.79 -7.69 11.21
CA GLY A 247 21.52 -6.52 11.69
C GLY A 247 20.64 -5.28 11.96
N SER A 248 19.31 -5.44 12.08
CA SER A 248 18.41 -4.33 12.38
C SER A 248 18.59 -3.79 13.80
N ASP A 249 18.41 -2.49 13.99
CA ASP A 249 18.29 -1.89 15.31
C ASP A 249 16.88 -2.11 15.88
N TYR A 250 16.77 -2.96 16.89
CA TYR A 250 15.48 -3.25 17.52
C TYR A 250 15.07 -2.20 18.57
N MET A 251 15.94 -1.24 18.93
CA MET A 251 15.59 -0.15 19.82
C MET A 251 14.50 0.76 19.24
N GLU A 252 14.38 0.82 17.91
CA GLU A 252 13.28 1.52 17.22
C GLU A 252 11.89 1.02 17.65
N LEU A 253 11.77 -0.24 18.08
CA LEU A 253 10.50 -0.85 18.52
C LEU A 253 10.04 -0.35 19.90
N LEU A 254 10.98 0.14 20.72
CA LEU A 254 10.71 0.45 22.13
C LEU A 254 9.52 1.39 22.35
N PRO A 255 9.35 2.50 21.62
CA PRO A 255 8.22 3.39 21.83
C PRO A 255 6.85 2.74 21.53
N ALA A 256 6.78 1.87 20.52
CA ALA A 256 5.56 1.14 20.18
C ALA A 256 5.28 0.03 21.22
N PHE A 257 6.32 -0.65 21.67
CA PHE A 257 6.20 -1.67 22.72
C PHE A 257 5.66 -1.10 24.03
N GLN A 258 6.22 0.01 24.50
CA GLN A 258 5.79 0.65 25.74
C GLN A 258 4.32 1.10 25.71
N ARG A 259 3.81 1.48 24.55
CA ARG A 259 2.45 2.00 24.42
C ARG A 259 1.39 0.91 24.26
N GLN A 260 1.70 -0.20 23.57
CA GLN A 260 0.66 -1.11 23.06
C GLN A 260 0.92 -2.59 23.32
N VAL A 261 2.18 -3.00 23.59
CA VAL A 261 2.55 -4.40 23.76
C VAL A 261 2.61 -4.75 25.24
N LYS A 262 1.72 -5.62 25.71
CA LYS A 262 1.71 -6.13 27.09
C LYS A 262 2.55 -7.39 27.30
N GLY A 263 2.94 -8.07 26.23
CA GLY A 263 3.74 -9.27 26.29
C GLY A 263 4.49 -9.55 24.99
N LEU A 264 5.73 -10.03 25.10
CA LEU A 264 6.56 -10.42 23.99
C LEU A 264 6.96 -11.88 24.11
N VAL A 265 6.72 -12.66 23.05
CA VAL A 265 7.27 -14.01 22.88
C VAL A 265 8.34 -13.92 21.78
N ALA A 266 9.61 -13.96 22.19
CA ALA A 266 10.73 -13.87 21.26
C ALA A 266 11.18 -15.27 20.81
N ILE A 267 11.35 -15.44 19.48
CA ILE A 267 11.73 -16.71 18.87
C ILE A 267 12.94 -16.53 17.92
N GLY A 268 13.62 -17.63 17.58
CA GLY A 268 14.74 -17.63 16.63
C GLY A 268 16.01 -16.96 17.16
N GLU A 269 16.93 -16.60 16.28
CA GLU A 269 18.26 -16.05 16.60
C GLU A 269 18.18 -14.68 17.30
N THR A 270 17.16 -13.89 16.98
CA THR A 270 17.02 -12.53 17.51
C THR A 270 16.33 -12.46 18.87
N LYS A 271 16.03 -13.61 19.49
CA LYS A 271 15.29 -13.68 20.76
C LYS A 271 15.91 -12.83 21.88
N GLU A 272 17.22 -12.89 22.06
CA GLU A 272 17.92 -12.17 23.14
C GLU A 272 17.94 -10.67 22.89
N LYS A 273 18.19 -10.25 21.65
CA LYS A 273 18.14 -8.83 21.25
C LYS A 273 16.74 -8.22 21.43
N LYS A 274 15.68 -8.98 21.14
CA LYS A 274 14.29 -8.50 21.29
C LYS A 274 13.83 -8.49 22.74
N LEU A 275 14.27 -9.45 23.55
CA LEU A 275 13.99 -9.47 24.99
C LEU A 275 14.58 -8.26 25.72
N SER A 276 15.76 -7.77 25.28
CA SER A 276 16.37 -6.56 25.86
C SER A 276 15.58 -5.29 25.61
N VAL A 277 14.68 -5.28 24.62
CA VAL A 277 13.80 -4.14 24.28
C VAL A 277 12.41 -4.28 24.93
N SER A 278 12.10 -5.41 25.55
CA SER A 278 10.80 -5.66 26.21
C SER A 278 10.57 -4.72 27.40
N PRO A 279 9.38 -4.17 27.60
CA PRO A 279 9.06 -3.34 28.78
C PRO A 279 9.35 -4.02 30.13
N SER A 280 9.25 -5.34 30.18
CA SER A 280 9.51 -6.14 31.38
C SER A 280 11.01 -6.36 31.70
N SER A 281 11.92 -6.01 30.80
CA SER A 281 13.37 -6.14 31.02
C SER A 281 14.03 -4.89 31.60
N GLN A 282 13.25 -3.81 31.80
CA GLN A 282 13.73 -2.53 32.36
C GLN A 282 13.18 -2.24 33.79
N ALA A 283 12.57 -3.24 34.45
CA ALA A 283 12.10 -3.17 35.85
C ALA A 283 13.12 -3.72 36.83
#